data_da58bccdd65f58b6ca50b813dd41d9af
#
_entry.id   da58bccdd65f58b6ca50b813dd41d9af
#
_cell.length_a   1.000
_cell.length_b   1.000
_cell.length_c   1.000
_cell.angle_alpha   90.00
_cell.angle_beta   90.00
_cell.angle_gamma   90.00
#
_symmetry.space_group_name_H-M   'P 1'
#
loop_
_entity.id
_entity.type
_entity.pdbx_description
1 polymer ?
#
loop_
_entity_poly.entity_id
_entity_poly.type
_entity_poly.pdbx_seq_one_letter_code
_entity_poly.pdbx_strand_id
1 'polypeptide(L)'
;WLPYGIYNDETNEHVDNVCAFTSPANVVLAWTDNENDPQYDMSSADLKVLEAETDALGRKIKVHKLYIPDEPVCIKEEDLKGYVFAEGEDNRELGERLAASYANFYISNAEVLVPQFGDKKDKAAIELLSKLMPDRKVTGIYARDIIVGGGNIHCITQQIPAGIKKNI
;
A
#
# COMPACT_ATOMS: atom_id res chain seq x y z
N TRP A 1 14.49 -6.01 -8.38
CA TRP A 1 13.11 -5.99 -8.87
C TRP A 1 12.27 -6.97 -8.05
N LEU A 2 11.08 -6.54 -7.62
CA LEU A 2 10.08 -7.46 -7.07
C LEU A 2 9.38 -8.20 -8.21
N PRO A 3 9.09 -9.50 -8.06
CA PRO A 3 8.45 -10.30 -9.11
C PRO A 3 6.95 -10.01 -9.27
N TYR A 4 6.28 -9.51 -8.22
CA TYR A 4 4.83 -9.31 -8.22
C TYR A 4 4.40 -8.01 -7.55
N GLY A 5 3.17 -7.59 -7.88
CA GLY A 5 2.46 -6.47 -7.29
C GLY A 5 1.40 -6.89 -6.25
N ILE A 6 0.32 -6.14 -6.20
CA ILE A 6 -0.90 -6.53 -5.49
C ILE A 6 -1.85 -7.19 -6.46
N TYR A 7 -2.48 -8.28 -6.04
CA TYR A 7 -3.44 -9.01 -6.87
C TYR A 7 -4.53 -8.08 -7.41
N ASN A 8 -4.73 -8.16 -8.72
CA ASN A 8 -5.71 -7.37 -9.49
C ASN A 8 -5.43 -5.86 -9.45
N ASP A 9 -4.16 -5.45 -9.38
CA ASP A 9 -3.77 -4.05 -9.50
C ASP A 9 -3.77 -3.61 -10.97
N GLU A 10 -4.77 -2.84 -11.36
CA GLU A 10 -4.91 -2.27 -12.72
C GLU A 10 -3.89 -1.18 -13.05
N THR A 11 -3.17 -0.67 -12.05
CA THR A 11 -2.18 0.40 -12.20
C THR A 11 -0.79 -0.12 -12.56
N ASN A 12 -0.70 -1.30 -13.17
CA ASN A 12 0.54 -2.00 -13.53
C ASN A 12 1.42 -2.40 -12.34
N GLU A 13 0.81 -2.80 -11.23
CA GLU A 13 1.48 -3.37 -10.05
C GLU A 13 2.56 -2.45 -9.48
N HIS A 14 2.21 -1.19 -9.23
CA HIS A 14 3.12 -0.21 -8.67
C HIS A 14 3.61 -0.61 -7.27
N VAL A 15 4.92 -0.43 -7.04
CA VAL A 15 5.60 -0.87 -5.80
C VAL A 15 5.07 -0.22 -4.52
N ASP A 16 4.46 0.96 -4.61
CA ASP A 16 3.89 1.68 -3.47
C ASP A 16 2.64 1.02 -2.87
N ASN A 17 2.01 0.08 -3.61
CA ASN A 17 1.00 -0.83 -3.07
C ASN A 17 1.62 -2.07 -2.41
N VAL A 18 2.83 -2.45 -2.79
CA VAL A 18 3.48 -3.72 -2.40
C VAL A 18 4.31 -3.55 -1.14
N CYS A 19 5.23 -2.60 -1.13
CA CYS A 19 6.13 -2.38 -0.02
C CYS A 19 6.64 -0.94 0.06
N ALA A 20 7.09 -0.57 1.26
CA ALA A 20 7.70 0.72 1.50
C ALA A 20 8.76 0.66 2.60
N PHE A 21 9.82 1.47 2.49
CA PHE A 21 10.75 1.69 3.57
C PHE A 21 10.12 2.53 4.68
N THR A 22 10.21 2.06 5.92
CA THR A 22 9.80 2.83 7.11
C THR A 22 10.99 3.50 7.79
N SER A 23 12.17 2.92 7.63
CA SER A 23 13.46 3.45 8.07
C SER A 23 14.60 2.72 7.34
N PRO A 24 15.86 3.14 7.47
CA PRO A 24 16.98 2.43 6.86
C PRO A 24 16.95 0.93 7.14
N ALA A 25 17.00 0.11 6.09
CA ALA A 25 16.94 -1.35 6.11
C ALA A 25 15.63 -1.97 6.68
N ASN A 26 14.62 -1.20 7.04
CA ASN A 26 13.32 -1.72 7.46
C ASN A 26 12.27 -1.46 6.39
N VAL A 27 11.62 -2.52 5.92
CA VAL A 27 10.60 -2.50 4.88
C VAL A 27 9.33 -3.15 5.40
N VAL A 28 8.19 -2.54 5.17
CA VAL A 28 6.89 -3.22 5.27
C VAL A 28 6.56 -3.87 3.94
N LEU A 29 5.98 -5.06 3.97
CA LEU A 29 5.51 -5.79 2.80
C LEU A 29 4.03 -6.13 3.00
N ALA A 30 3.20 -5.81 2.02
CA ALA A 30 1.80 -6.22 1.98
C ALA A 30 1.70 -7.75 2.06
N TRP A 31 0.89 -8.27 3.00
CA TRP A 31 0.92 -9.67 3.37
C TRP A 31 -0.46 -10.24 3.68
N THR A 32 -0.64 -11.52 3.40
CA THR A 32 -1.72 -12.34 3.93
C THR A 32 -1.18 -13.69 4.38
N ASP A 33 -1.78 -14.29 5.42
CA ASP A 33 -1.50 -15.68 5.82
C ASP A 33 -2.54 -16.65 5.21
N ASN A 34 -3.50 -16.15 4.44
CA ASN A 34 -4.48 -16.98 3.75
C ASN A 34 -3.88 -17.60 2.48
N GLU A 35 -3.45 -18.85 2.56
CA GLU A 35 -2.87 -19.61 1.43
C GLU A 35 -3.83 -19.80 0.24
N ASN A 36 -5.12 -19.58 0.44
CA ASN A 36 -6.11 -19.60 -0.65
C ASN A 36 -6.29 -18.24 -1.33
N ASP A 37 -5.70 -17.17 -0.79
CA ASP A 37 -5.69 -15.85 -1.43
C ASP A 37 -4.52 -15.79 -2.43
N PRO A 38 -4.76 -15.44 -3.72
CA PRO A 38 -3.69 -15.30 -4.70
C PRO A 38 -2.55 -14.37 -4.25
N GLN A 39 -2.83 -13.39 -3.38
CA GLN A 39 -1.81 -12.51 -2.81
C GLN A 39 -0.77 -13.25 -1.97
N TYR A 40 -1.09 -14.42 -1.40
CA TYR A 40 -0.15 -15.19 -0.57
C TYR A 40 1.10 -15.60 -1.36
N ASP A 41 0.91 -16.20 -2.53
CA ASP A 41 2.03 -16.63 -3.37
C ASP A 41 2.84 -15.43 -3.90
N MET A 42 2.17 -14.35 -4.30
CA MET A 42 2.79 -13.12 -4.76
C MET A 42 3.66 -12.50 -3.66
N SER A 43 3.10 -12.27 -2.49
CA SER A 43 3.84 -11.71 -1.34
C SER A 43 4.95 -12.64 -0.84
N SER A 44 4.77 -13.96 -0.93
CA SER A 44 5.80 -14.95 -0.55
C SER A 44 7.01 -14.92 -1.49
N ALA A 45 6.79 -14.67 -2.78
CA ALA A 45 7.86 -14.49 -3.75
C ALA A 45 8.61 -13.18 -3.50
N ASP A 46 7.90 -12.08 -3.24
CA ASP A 46 8.50 -10.78 -2.93
C ASP A 46 9.31 -10.82 -1.62
N LEU A 47 8.80 -11.51 -0.60
CA LEU A 47 9.50 -11.71 0.67
C LEU A 47 10.86 -12.37 0.46
N LYS A 48 10.93 -13.43 -0.35
CA LYS A 48 12.20 -14.14 -0.65
C LYS A 48 13.23 -13.22 -1.28
N VAL A 49 12.79 -12.33 -2.19
CA VAL A 49 13.67 -11.33 -2.82
C VAL A 49 14.15 -10.32 -1.79
N LEU A 50 13.25 -9.73 -1.01
CA LEU A 50 13.59 -8.71 -0.02
C LEU A 50 14.54 -9.25 1.06
N GLU A 51 14.34 -10.50 1.53
CA GLU A 51 15.20 -11.13 2.54
C GLU A 51 16.58 -11.50 1.99
N ALA A 52 16.71 -11.73 0.69
CA ALA A 52 17.99 -12.00 0.05
C ALA A 52 18.83 -10.75 -0.18
N GLU A 53 18.20 -9.59 -0.30
CA GLU A 53 18.83 -8.33 -0.71
C GLU A 53 19.33 -7.47 0.47
N THR A 54 19.98 -6.38 0.11
CA THR A 54 20.43 -5.32 1.03
C THR A 54 19.93 -3.97 0.56
N ASP A 55 19.93 -2.99 1.46
CA ASP A 55 19.71 -1.61 1.06
C ASP A 55 20.94 -0.99 0.37
N ALA A 56 20.83 0.25 -0.08
CA ALA A 56 21.88 0.97 -0.82
C ALA A 56 23.22 1.12 -0.03
N LEU A 57 23.22 0.92 1.28
CA LEU A 57 24.42 0.92 2.13
C LEU A 57 24.89 -0.48 2.52
N GLY A 58 24.35 -1.53 1.89
CA GLY A 58 24.72 -2.92 2.14
C GLY A 58 24.14 -3.51 3.43
N ARG A 59 23.16 -2.85 4.06
CA ARG A 59 22.51 -3.37 5.27
C ARG A 59 21.43 -4.38 4.88
N LYS A 60 21.39 -5.53 5.55
CA LYS A 60 20.34 -6.54 5.36
C LYS A 60 18.95 -5.92 5.57
N ILE A 61 18.05 -6.17 4.64
CA ILE A 61 16.67 -5.74 4.73
C ILE A 61 15.96 -6.61 5.78
N LYS A 62 15.25 -5.93 6.69
CA LYS A 62 14.34 -6.53 7.64
C LYS A 62 12.92 -6.27 7.16
N VAL A 63 12.21 -7.34 6.83
CA VAL A 63 10.84 -7.25 6.33
C VAL A 63 9.86 -7.38 7.49
N HIS A 64 8.86 -6.50 7.50
CA HIS A 64 7.74 -6.51 8.44
C HIS A 64 6.45 -6.74 7.65
N LYS A 65 5.73 -7.81 7.98
CA LYS A 65 4.46 -8.15 7.34
C LYS A 65 3.38 -7.14 7.71
N LEU A 66 2.90 -6.39 6.73
CA LEU A 66 1.80 -5.45 6.85
C LEU A 66 0.56 -6.11 6.22
N TYR A 67 -0.26 -6.71 7.08
CA TYR A 67 -1.42 -7.48 6.61
C TYR A 67 -2.38 -6.61 5.83
N ILE A 68 -2.76 -7.05 4.63
CA ILE A 68 -3.84 -6.47 3.83
C ILE A 68 -5.20 -6.69 4.52
N PRO A 69 -6.29 -6.03 4.08
CA PRO A 69 -7.63 -6.31 4.60
C PRO A 69 -7.96 -7.80 4.55
N ASP A 70 -8.56 -8.35 5.63
CA ASP A 70 -8.95 -9.75 5.68
C ASP A 70 -10.10 -10.06 4.72
N GLU A 71 -11.02 -9.09 4.57
CA GLU A 71 -12.09 -9.20 3.58
C GLU A 71 -11.69 -8.39 2.34
N PRO A 72 -11.78 -8.99 1.13
CA PRO A 72 -11.48 -8.26 -0.09
C PRO A 72 -12.33 -7.00 -0.24
N VAL A 73 -11.68 -5.87 -0.48
CA VAL A 73 -12.36 -4.63 -0.85
C VAL A 73 -12.78 -4.76 -2.31
N CYS A 74 -14.07 -4.67 -2.59
CA CYS A 74 -14.61 -4.92 -3.92
C CYS A 74 -15.46 -3.75 -4.44
N ILE A 75 -15.62 -3.69 -5.76
CA ILE A 75 -16.53 -2.77 -6.46
C ILE A 75 -17.98 -3.06 -6.04
N LYS A 76 -18.70 -2.01 -5.69
CA LYS A 76 -20.11 -2.03 -5.35
C LYS A 76 -20.96 -1.44 -6.48
N GLU A 77 -22.27 -1.71 -6.43
CA GLU A 77 -23.22 -1.15 -7.43
C GLU A 77 -23.22 0.38 -7.45
N GLU A 78 -23.02 1.02 -6.30
CA GLU A 78 -22.95 2.47 -6.17
C GLU A 78 -21.73 3.07 -6.87
N ASP A 79 -20.61 2.36 -6.87
CA ASP A 79 -19.36 2.80 -7.51
C ASP A 79 -19.54 2.85 -9.03
N LEU A 80 -20.20 1.84 -9.60
CA LEU A 80 -20.40 1.73 -11.04
C LEU A 80 -21.18 2.91 -11.63
N LYS A 81 -22.00 3.58 -10.83
CA LYS A 81 -22.74 4.79 -11.25
C LYS A 81 -21.83 6.00 -11.48
N GLY A 82 -20.65 6.02 -10.90
CA GLY A 82 -19.66 7.10 -11.04
C GLY A 82 -18.70 6.95 -12.21
N TYR A 83 -18.66 5.76 -12.84
CA TYR A 83 -17.76 5.53 -13.96
C TYR A 83 -18.34 5.99 -15.30
N VAL A 84 -17.46 6.58 -16.11
CA VAL A 84 -17.71 6.83 -17.54
C VAL A 84 -16.53 6.21 -18.29
N PHE A 85 -16.75 5.08 -18.93
CA PHE A 85 -15.72 4.37 -19.67
C PHE A 85 -15.60 4.91 -21.09
N ALA A 86 -14.36 5.13 -21.55
CA ALA A 86 -14.09 5.45 -22.94
C ALA A 86 -14.05 4.16 -23.80
N GLU A 87 -14.20 4.31 -25.11
CA GLU A 87 -14.10 3.17 -26.02
C GLU A 87 -12.68 2.55 -25.93
N GLY A 88 -12.62 1.25 -25.62
CA GLY A 88 -11.38 0.50 -25.47
C GLY A 88 -10.79 0.47 -24.08
N GLU A 89 -11.42 1.10 -23.07
CA GLU A 89 -11.09 0.93 -21.67
C GLU A 89 -11.75 -0.34 -21.09
N ASP A 90 -11.03 -1.01 -20.19
CA ASP A 90 -11.58 -2.15 -19.44
C ASP A 90 -12.68 -1.65 -18.51
N ASN A 91 -13.85 -2.31 -18.56
CA ASN A 91 -14.95 -1.99 -17.66
C ASN A 91 -14.73 -2.61 -16.29
N ARG A 92 -15.11 -1.86 -15.25
CA ARG A 92 -15.22 -2.41 -13.90
C ARG A 92 -16.45 -3.27 -13.76
N GLU A 93 -16.32 -4.35 -12.99
CA GLU A 93 -17.43 -5.26 -12.73
C GLU A 93 -17.85 -5.27 -11.25
N LEU A 94 -19.14 -5.50 -11.02
CA LEU A 94 -19.66 -5.65 -9.66
C LEU A 94 -18.97 -6.83 -8.96
N GLY A 95 -18.46 -6.58 -7.75
CA GLY A 95 -17.73 -7.59 -6.98
C GLY A 95 -16.26 -7.77 -7.39
N GLU A 96 -15.78 -7.06 -8.39
CA GLU A 96 -14.36 -7.03 -8.74
C GLU A 96 -13.52 -6.58 -7.55
N ARG A 97 -12.47 -7.35 -7.22
CA ARG A 97 -11.56 -7.03 -6.11
C ARG A 97 -10.66 -5.85 -6.49
N LEU A 98 -10.54 -4.90 -5.58
CA LEU A 98 -9.63 -3.76 -5.66
C LEU A 98 -8.28 -4.09 -5.01
N ALA A 99 -7.20 -3.47 -5.49
CA ALA A 99 -5.85 -3.66 -4.98
C ALA A 99 -5.62 -2.92 -3.64
N ALA A 100 -6.47 -3.17 -2.65
CA ALA A 100 -6.45 -2.49 -1.37
C ALA A 100 -5.27 -2.94 -0.51
N SER A 101 -4.35 -2.03 -0.24
CA SER A 101 -3.16 -2.27 0.56
C SER A 101 -2.87 -1.11 1.51
N TYR A 102 -2.55 -1.43 2.77
CA TYR A 102 -2.09 -0.41 3.72
C TYR A 102 -0.67 0.09 3.41
N ALA A 103 0.09 -0.57 2.52
CA ALA A 103 1.42 -0.13 2.11
C ALA A 103 1.39 1.17 1.29
N ASN A 104 0.24 1.53 0.74
CA ASN A 104 0.05 2.80 0.00
C ASN A 104 -0.18 3.99 0.94
N PHE A 105 0.63 4.08 2.00
CA PHE A 105 0.61 5.19 2.95
C PHE A 105 1.53 6.33 2.48
N TYR A 106 1.22 7.55 2.94
CA TYR A 106 2.04 8.73 2.68
C TYR A 106 2.84 9.12 3.92
N ILE A 107 4.15 9.38 3.76
CA ILE A 107 5.04 9.84 4.84
C ILE A 107 5.32 11.33 4.64
N SER A 108 4.92 12.15 5.62
CA SER A 108 5.34 13.54 5.75
C SER A 108 6.43 13.69 6.83
N ASN A 109 6.86 14.91 7.09
CA ASN A 109 7.87 15.16 8.14
C ASN A 109 7.36 14.83 9.55
N ALA A 110 6.08 15.01 9.83
CA ALA A 110 5.48 14.85 11.16
C ALA A 110 4.46 13.72 11.26
N GLU A 111 3.88 13.32 10.14
CA GLU A 111 2.77 12.37 10.11
C GLU A 111 2.93 11.31 9.03
N VAL A 112 2.29 10.17 9.25
CA VAL A 112 2.07 9.10 8.26
C VAL A 112 0.57 8.95 8.08
N LEU A 113 0.09 9.11 6.86
CA LEU A 113 -1.33 8.92 6.51
C LEU A 113 -1.51 7.53 5.92
N VAL A 114 -2.33 6.71 6.56
CA VAL A 114 -2.50 5.29 6.23
C VAL A 114 -3.92 5.05 5.73
N PRO A 115 -4.10 4.46 4.55
CA PRO A 115 -5.43 4.12 4.06
C PRO A 115 -6.13 3.16 5.02
N GLN A 116 -7.44 3.35 5.22
CA GLN A 116 -8.31 2.48 6.01
C GLN A 116 -9.51 2.08 5.16
N PHE A 117 -9.97 0.85 5.34
CA PHE A 117 -11.02 0.27 4.50
C PHE A 117 -12.26 -0.17 5.28
N GLY A 118 -12.29 0.09 6.61
CA GLY A 118 -13.34 -0.39 7.50
C GLY A 118 -13.16 -1.86 7.90
N ASP A 119 -11.96 -2.40 7.70
CA ASP A 119 -11.60 -3.77 8.04
C ASP A 119 -10.98 -3.85 9.45
N LYS A 120 -11.09 -5.03 10.08
CA LYS A 120 -10.49 -5.29 11.40
C LYS A 120 -8.96 -5.16 11.42
N LYS A 121 -8.28 -5.26 10.26
CA LYS A 121 -6.84 -5.05 10.10
C LYS A 121 -6.45 -3.57 10.11
N ASP A 122 -7.38 -2.64 9.93
CA ASP A 122 -7.12 -1.19 9.95
C ASP A 122 -6.31 -0.78 11.20
N LYS A 123 -6.74 -1.25 12.36
CA LYS A 123 -6.07 -0.95 13.63
C LYS A 123 -4.67 -1.56 13.71
N ALA A 124 -4.51 -2.80 13.27
CA ALA A 124 -3.23 -3.50 13.29
C ALA A 124 -2.20 -2.80 12.37
N ALA A 125 -2.63 -2.28 11.21
CA ALA A 125 -1.78 -1.50 10.31
C ALA A 125 -1.27 -0.22 10.98
N ILE A 126 -2.15 0.53 11.64
CA ILE A 126 -1.77 1.72 12.42
C ILE A 126 -0.78 1.38 13.53
N GLU A 127 -1.05 0.32 14.30
CA GLU A 127 -0.18 -0.10 15.41
C GLU A 127 1.21 -0.52 14.94
N LEU A 128 1.30 -1.27 13.84
CA LEU A 128 2.58 -1.67 13.25
C LEU A 128 3.38 -0.46 12.78
N LEU A 129 2.77 0.40 11.98
CA LEU A 129 3.44 1.58 11.43
C LEU A 129 3.86 2.58 12.53
N SER A 130 3.05 2.73 13.59
CA SER A 130 3.43 3.54 14.75
C SER A 130 4.65 3.00 15.49
N LYS A 131 4.81 1.67 15.57
CA LYS A 131 6.01 1.03 16.15
C LYS A 131 7.25 1.21 15.27
N LEU A 132 7.07 1.20 13.95
CA LEU A 132 8.17 1.32 13.00
C LEU A 132 8.62 2.77 12.75
N MET A 133 7.73 3.73 13.00
CA MET A 133 7.97 5.17 12.81
C MET A 133 7.57 5.97 14.07
N PRO A 134 8.24 5.74 15.22
CA PRO A 134 7.84 6.31 16.51
C PRO A 134 8.04 7.83 16.61
N ASP A 135 8.76 8.41 15.67
CA ASP A 135 9.02 9.85 15.53
C ASP A 135 7.90 10.58 14.77
N ARG A 136 6.89 9.86 14.29
CA ARG A 136 5.77 10.41 13.53
C ARG A 136 4.43 9.99 14.11
N LYS A 137 3.46 10.88 13.99
CA LYS A 137 2.07 10.52 14.28
C LYS A 137 1.52 9.69 13.10
N VAL A 138 0.99 8.51 13.38
CA VAL A 138 0.33 7.68 12.37
C VAL A 138 -1.18 7.88 12.45
N THR A 139 -1.78 8.31 11.34
CA THR A 139 -3.20 8.66 11.24
C THR A 139 -3.87 7.83 10.15
N GLY A 140 -4.95 7.12 10.50
CA GLY A 140 -5.78 6.41 9.53
C GLY A 140 -6.71 7.35 8.79
N ILE A 141 -6.83 7.17 7.49
CA ILE A 141 -7.76 7.90 6.62
C ILE A 141 -8.66 6.88 5.92
N TYR A 142 -9.97 6.99 6.09
CA TYR A 142 -10.88 6.13 5.33
C TYR A 142 -10.73 6.42 3.83
N ALA A 143 -10.36 5.41 3.08
CA ALA A 143 -9.86 5.55 1.72
C ALA A 143 -10.53 4.57 0.74
N ARG A 144 -11.62 3.93 1.15
CA ARG A 144 -12.36 2.99 0.30
C ARG A 144 -12.83 3.67 -0.99
N ASP A 145 -13.29 4.91 -0.93
CA ASP A 145 -13.78 5.64 -2.10
C ASP A 145 -12.63 6.14 -3.00
N ILE A 146 -11.42 6.26 -2.45
CA ILE A 146 -10.22 6.62 -3.22
C ILE A 146 -9.77 5.41 -4.06
N ILE A 147 -9.70 4.22 -3.45
CA ILE A 147 -9.21 3.01 -4.14
C ILE A 147 -10.09 2.58 -5.32
N VAL A 148 -11.35 2.98 -5.35
CA VAL A 148 -12.24 2.78 -6.50
C VAL A 148 -11.65 3.38 -7.78
N GLY A 149 -10.89 4.47 -7.67
CA GLY A 149 -10.18 5.09 -8.80
C GLY A 149 -8.84 4.43 -9.18
N GLY A 150 -8.53 3.25 -8.65
CA GLY A 150 -7.33 2.45 -9.00
C GLY A 150 -6.09 2.75 -8.17
N GLY A 151 -6.03 3.86 -7.44
CA GLY A 151 -4.92 4.22 -6.55
C GLY A 151 -5.38 4.51 -5.13
N ASN A 152 -4.44 4.83 -4.22
CA ASN A 152 -4.79 5.16 -2.83
C ASN A 152 -4.03 6.41 -2.35
N ILE A 153 -3.84 6.56 -1.04
CA ILE A 153 -3.30 7.78 -0.41
C ILE A 153 -1.96 8.21 -1.03
N HIS A 154 -0.99 7.29 -1.19
CA HIS A 154 0.30 7.63 -1.81
C HIS A 154 0.13 8.04 -3.26
N CYS A 155 -0.69 7.33 -4.03
CA CYS A 155 -0.90 7.56 -5.46
C CYS A 155 -1.48 8.94 -5.77
N ILE A 156 -2.30 9.51 -4.87
CA ILE A 156 -2.91 10.84 -5.05
C ILE A 156 -2.08 11.97 -4.43
N THR A 157 -0.87 11.68 -3.95
CA THR A 157 0.01 12.67 -3.29
C THR A 157 1.27 12.93 -4.11
N GLN A 158 1.85 14.11 -3.92
CA GLN A 158 3.14 14.50 -4.48
C GLN A 158 4.00 15.11 -3.39
N GLN A 159 5.17 14.52 -3.13
CA GLN A 159 6.14 15.08 -2.19
C GLN A 159 6.78 16.32 -2.76
N ILE A 160 6.75 17.40 -1.99
CA ILE A 160 7.52 18.61 -2.24
C ILE A 160 8.59 18.67 -1.15
N PRO A 161 9.88 18.40 -1.48
CA PRO A 161 10.95 18.44 -0.50
C PRO A 161 11.06 19.81 0.16
N ALA A 162 11.24 19.85 1.49
CA ALA A 162 11.49 21.10 2.18
C ALA A 162 12.78 21.73 1.65
N GLY A 163 12.71 23.00 1.25
CA GLY A 163 13.88 23.74 0.78
C GLY A 163 14.88 23.94 1.91
N ILE A 164 16.17 23.96 1.60
CA ILE A 164 17.21 24.39 2.53
C ILE A 164 17.03 25.88 2.74
N LYS A 165 16.74 26.33 3.98
CA LYS A 165 16.79 27.75 4.31
C LYS A 165 18.22 28.25 4.04
N LYS A 166 18.42 29.01 2.98
CA LYS A 166 19.64 29.79 2.83
C LYS A 166 19.55 30.88 3.90
N ASN A 167 20.46 30.84 4.87
CA ASN A 167 20.70 31.99 5.72
C ASN A 167 21.26 33.09 4.79
N ILE A 168 20.43 34.08 4.48
CA ILE A 168 20.83 35.31 3.79
C ILE A 168 21.33 36.27 4.85
#